data_471b86d61a7dd77057d121683ebf0f65
#
_entry.id   471b86d61a7dd77057d121683ebf0f65
#
_cell.length_a   1.000
_cell.length_b   1.000
_cell.length_c   1.000
_cell.angle_alpha   90.00
_cell.angle_beta   90.00
_cell.angle_gamma   90.00
#
_symmetry.space_group_name_H-M   'P 1'
#
loop_
_entity.id
_entity.type
_entity.pdbx_description
1 polymer ?
#
loop_
_entity_poly.entity_id
_entity_poly.type
_entity_poly.pdbx_seq_one_letter_code
_entity_poly.pdbx_strand_id
1 'polypeptide(L)' 'MKVTIEYDGNEEQEEIQVALDGHKWKSAMWELDQELRKTIKYGESFLSNENVSEQEILIAEGIRKYLREIVSNYNLNLD' A
#
# COMPACT_ATOMS: atom_id res chain seq x y z
N MET A 1 -20.52 -1.73 10.72
CA MET A 1 -20.49 -2.53 11.95
C MET A 1 -20.24 -1.62 13.16
N LYS A 2 -21.05 -1.76 14.16
CA LYS A 2 -20.85 -0.99 15.38
C LYS A 2 -20.04 -1.84 16.36
N VAL A 3 -18.88 -1.38 16.74
CA VAL A 3 -18.10 -1.98 17.79
C VAL A 3 -18.39 -1.19 19.05
N THR A 4 -19.00 -1.84 20.02
CA THR A 4 -19.17 -1.24 21.33
C THR A 4 -18.00 -1.63 22.18
N ILE A 5 -17.20 -0.66 22.57
CA ILE A 5 -16.03 -0.89 23.37
C ILE A 5 -16.30 -0.26 24.72
N GLU A 6 -16.22 -1.07 25.78
CA GLU A 6 -16.13 -0.54 27.11
C GLU A 6 -14.70 -0.12 27.34
N TYR A 7 -14.51 1.16 27.57
CA TYR A 7 -13.16 1.71 27.70
C TYR A 7 -12.63 1.47 29.10
N ASP A 8 -11.84 0.41 29.24
CA ASP A 8 -10.79 0.43 30.23
C ASP A 8 -9.51 0.92 29.55
N GLY A 9 -8.45 1.16 30.28
CA GLY A 9 -7.23 1.75 29.72
C GLY A 9 -6.57 0.90 28.63
N ASN A 10 -6.76 -0.42 28.63
CA ASN A 10 -6.16 -1.33 27.67
C ASN A 10 -6.93 -1.33 26.36
N GLU A 11 -8.25 -1.34 26.40
CA GLU A 11 -9.10 -1.32 25.22
C GLU A 11 -8.94 -0.01 24.43
N GLU A 12 -8.85 1.11 25.14
CA GLU A 12 -8.63 2.41 24.54
C GLU A 12 -7.28 2.47 23.82
N GLN A 13 -6.23 1.91 24.40
CA GLN A 13 -4.91 1.85 23.77
C GLN A 13 -4.91 0.96 22.53
N GLU A 14 -5.60 -0.16 22.55
CA GLU A 14 -5.73 -1.04 21.37
C GLU A 14 -6.46 -0.32 20.22
N GLU A 15 -7.51 0.42 20.52
CA GLU A 15 -8.25 1.17 19.52
C GLU A 15 -7.40 2.27 18.87
N ILE A 16 -6.63 2.99 19.66
CA ILE A 16 -5.68 3.99 19.18
C ILE A 16 -4.62 3.32 18.30
N GLN A 17 -4.11 2.18 18.72
CA GLN A 17 -3.09 1.45 17.96
C GLN A 17 -3.63 0.99 16.60
N VAL A 18 -4.86 0.49 16.53
CA VAL A 18 -5.50 0.10 15.28
C VAL A 18 -5.62 1.31 14.33
N ALA A 19 -6.00 2.47 14.85
CA ALA A 19 -6.10 3.68 14.05
C ALA A 19 -4.73 4.13 13.53
N LEU A 20 -3.69 4.08 14.35
CA LEU A 20 -2.31 4.41 13.95
C LEU A 20 -1.78 3.42 12.92
N ASP A 21 -2.04 2.14 13.11
CA ASP A 21 -1.63 1.09 12.16
C ASP A 21 -2.33 1.25 10.81
N GLY A 22 -3.57 1.74 10.80
CA GLY A 22 -4.28 2.05 9.55
C GLY A 22 -3.53 3.08 8.71
N HIS A 23 -2.99 4.13 9.32
CA HIS A 23 -2.15 5.12 8.63
C HIS A 23 -0.85 4.52 8.13
N LYS A 24 -0.23 3.65 8.91
CA LYS A 24 0.99 2.96 8.51
C LYS A 24 0.75 2.04 7.33
N TRP A 25 -0.35 1.30 7.30
CA TRP A 25 -0.72 0.46 6.17
C TRP A 25 -0.94 1.28 4.90
N LYS A 26 -1.61 2.42 5.01
CA LYS A 26 -1.80 3.32 3.87
C LYS A 26 -0.45 3.80 3.33
N SER A 27 0.44 4.23 4.21
CA SER A 27 1.78 4.68 3.84
C SER A 27 2.59 3.58 3.17
N ALA A 28 2.52 2.35 3.70
CA ALA A 28 3.21 1.19 3.12
C ALA A 28 2.70 0.88 1.71
N MET A 29 1.39 0.89 1.51
CA MET A 29 0.80 0.66 0.19
C MET A 29 1.14 1.79 -0.79
N TRP A 30 1.15 3.01 -0.33
CA TRP A 30 1.57 4.16 -1.13
C TRP A 30 3.03 4.04 -1.56
N GLU A 31 3.92 3.66 -0.66
CA GLU A 31 5.32 3.43 -0.99
C GLU A 31 5.50 2.36 -2.05
N LEU A 32 4.77 1.24 -1.93
CA LEU A 32 4.79 0.20 -2.94
C LEU A 32 4.33 0.74 -4.30
N ASP A 33 3.24 1.48 -4.33
CA ASP A 33 2.75 2.10 -5.56
C ASP A 33 3.79 3.03 -6.19
N GLN A 34 4.49 3.83 -5.38
CA GLN A 34 5.53 4.73 -5.86
C GLN A 34 6.76 3.98 -6.38
N GLU A 35 7.16 2.88 -5.74
CA GLU A 35 8.25 2.04 -6.24
C GLU A 35 7.90 1.39 -7.58
N LEU A 36 6.67 0.91 -7.73
CA LEU A 36 6.18 0.39 -9.00
C LEU A 36 6.18 1.48 -10.08
N ARG A 37 5.77 2.69 -9.72
CA ARG A 37 5.79 3.84 -10.63
C ARG A 37 7.21 4.18 -11.10
N LYS A 38 8.19 4.15 -10.20
CA LYS A 38 9.59 4.40 -10.56
C LYS A 38 10.11 3.39 -11.57
N THR A 39 9.79 2.12 -11.38
CA THR A 39 10.15 1.07 -12.35
C THR A 39 9.53 1.33 -13.72
N ILE A 40 8.25 1.69 -13.75
CA ILE A 40 7.53 1.93 -15.01
C ILE A 40 8.03 3.18 -15.72
N LYS A 41 8.22 4.28 -14.98
CA LYS A 41 8.54 5.58 -15.58
C LYS A 41 10.03 5.83 -15.75
N TYR A 42 10.83 5.39 -14.81
CA TYR A 42 12.24 5.73 -14.77
C TYR A 42 13.17 4.56 -15.02
N GLY A 43 12.60 3.36 -15.20
CA GLY A 43 13.38 2.16 -15.48
C GLY A 43 14.24 1.68 -14.33
N GLU A 44 13.84 1.97 -13.09
CA GLU A 44 14.54 1.48 -11.90
C GLU A 44 14.10 0.06 -11.58
N SER A 45 15.03 -0.90 -11.59
CA SER A 45 14.74 -2.29 -11.29
C SER A 45 14.59 -2.55 -9.79
N PHE A 46 13.63 -3.41 -9.42
CA PHE A 46 13.53 -3.93 -8.06
C PHE A 46 14.58 -4.98 -7.75
N LEU A 47 15.09 -5.65 -8.78
CA LEU A 47 15.88 -6.88 -8.65
C LEU A 47 17.38 -6.61 -8.66
N SER A 48 17.80 -5.51 -9.26
CA SER A 48 19.20 -5.16 -9.40
C SER A 48 19.39 -3.67 -9.59
N ASN A 49 20.64 -3.21 -9.55
CA ASN A 49 20.99 -1.82 -9.87
C ASN A 49 21.17 -1.61 -11.39
N GLU A 50 20.86 -2.63 -12.18
CA GLU A 50 20.95 -2.55 -13.63
C GLU A 50 19.65 -2.00 -14.23
N ASN A 51 19.67 -1.77 -15.54
CA ASN A 51 18.49 -1.31 -16.25
C ASN A 51 17.37 -2.36 -16.18
N VAL A 52 16.15 -1.88 -16.04
CA VAL A 52 14.96 -2.72 -16.00
C VAL A 52 14.71 -3.37 -17.36
N SER A 53 14.26 -4.63 -17.36
CA SER A 53 13.82 -5.31 -18.57
C SER A 53 12.36 -4.92 -18.91
N GLU A 54 11.98 -5.12 -20.18
CA GLU A 54 10.60 -4.91 -20.61
C GLU A 54 9.60 -5.79 -19.83
N GLN A 55 10.01 -7.02 -19.54
CA GLN A 55 9.19 -7.95 -18.75
C GLN A 55 8.96 -7.42 -17.34
N GLU A 56 9.97 -6.87 -16.72
CA GLU A 56 9.85 -6.28 -15.37
C GLU A 56 8.89 -5.09 -15.39
N ILE A 57 8.95 -4.26 -16.42
CA ILE A 57 8.02 -3.13 -16.59
C ILE A 57 6.58 -3.64 -16.72
N LEU A 58 6.35 -4.65 -17.54
CA LEU A 58 5.01 -5.23 -17.71
C LEU A 58 4.48 -5.83 -16.43
N ILE A 59 5.32 -6.52 -15.67
CA ILE A 59 4.95 -7.06 -14.36
C ILE A 59 4.61 -5.94 -13.39
N ALA A 60 5.44 -4.90 -13.34
CA ALA A 60 5.21 -3.74 -12.47
C ALA A 60 3.89 -3.03 -12.82
N GLU A 61 3.59 -2.84 -14.10
CA GLU A 61 2.32 -2.26 -14.56
C GLU A 61 1.13 -3.11 -14.11
N GLY A 62 1.23 -4.43 -14.26
CA GLY A 62 0.18 -5.35 -13.84
C GLY A 62 -0.06 -5.32 -12.35
N ILE A 63 1.00 -5.34 -11.55
CA ILE A 63 0.91 -5.29 -10.09
C ILE A 63 0.31 -3.95 -9.65
N ARG A 64 0.76 -2.85 -10.20
CA ARG A 64 0.25 -1.52 -9.86
C ARG A 64 -1.23 -1.38 -10.18
N LYS A 65 -1.65 -1.84 -11.36
CA LYS A 65 -3.05 -1.85 -11.76
C LYS A 65 -3.88 -2.68 -10.78
N TYR A 66 -3.42 -3.87 -10.44
CA TYR A 66 -4.12 -4.76 -9.53
C TYR A 66 -4.22 -4.18 -8.11
N LEU A 67 -3.13 -3.58 -7.62
CA LEU A 67 -3.13 -2.89 -6.34
C LEU A 67 -4.19 -1.79 -6.29
N ARG A 68 -4.26 -0.94 -7.31
CA ARG A 68 -5.23 0.14 -7.38
C ARG A 68 -6.66 -0.36 -7.49
N GLU A 69 -6.89 -1.45 -8.20
CA GLU A 69 -8.21 -2.10 -8.25
C GLU A 69 -8.64 -2.62 -6.89
N ILE A 70 -7.75 -3.29 -6.16
CA ILE A 70 -8.05 -3.78 -4.82
C ILE A 70 -8.39 -2.62 -3.88
N VAL A 71 -7.57 -1.60 -3.87
CA VAL A 71 -7.78 -0.40 -3.03
C VAL A 71 -9.12 0.24 -3.35
N SER A 72 -9.46 0.39 -4.62
CA SER A 72 -10.73 0.94 -5.07
C SER A 72 -11.92 0.08 -4.63
N ASN A 73 -11.79 -1.25 -4.68
CA ASN A 73 -12.84 -2.17 -4.26
C ASN A 73 -13.18 -2.04 -2.78
N TYR A 74 -12.24 -1.60 -1.97
CA TYR A 74 -12.48 -1.31 -0.56
C TYR A 74 -12.88 0.14 -0.31
N ASN A 75 -13.16 0.92 -1.36
CA ASN A 75 -13.47 2.34 -1.27
C ASN A 75 -12.38 3.15 -0.59
N LEU A 76 -11.14 2.76 -0.78
CA LEU A 76 -9.97 3.44 -0.23
C LEU A 76 -9.29 4.27 -1.32
N ASN A 77 -8.46 5.19 -0.89
CA ASN A 77 -7.68 6.06 -1.77
C ASN A 77 -6.22 6.04 -1.31
N LEU A 78 -5.31 5.75 -2.24
CA LEU A 78 -3.87 5.78 -1.97
C LEU A 78 -3.27 7.19 -2.02
N ASP A 79 -3.90 8.08 -2.75
CA ASP A 79 -3.37 9.43 -2.98
C ASP A 79 -3.78 10.44 -1.89
#